data_723820fcfdb2b44bec9f1e58f154cd83
#
_entry.id   723820fcfdb2b44bec9f1e58f154cd83
#
_cell.length_a   1.000
_cell.length_b   1.000
_cell.length_c   1.000
_cell.angle_alpha   90.00
_cell.angle_beta   90.00
_cell.angle_gamma   90.00
#
_symmetry.space_group_name_H-M   'P 1'
#
loop_
_entity.id
_entity.type
_entity.pdbx_description
1 polymer ?
#
loop_
_entity_poly.entity_id
_entity_poly.type
_entity_poly.pdbx_seq_one_letter_code
_entity_poly.pdbx_strand_id
1 'polypeptide(L)'
;MKDTYESPLASRYASREMLYIFSPDKKFTTWRRLWIALARAEKELGLPITQGQIDELEREKDHINYDLAQEKERELRHDVMAHIHAYGAQCPSAMPILHLGATSCYVGDNTDIILMKEGLTLLRDKLVRVLAALGRFARQYKA
;
A
#
# COMPACT_ATOMS: atom_id res chain seq x y z
N MET A 1 -16.55 -3.58 28.35
CA MET A 1 -17.67 -3.53 27.41
C MET A 1 -17.15 -4.07 26.07
N LYS A 2 -17.89 -4.94 25.36
CA LYS A 2 -17.50 -5.43 24.01
C LYS A 2 -18.59 -5.01 23.02
N ASP A 3 -18.67 -3.72 22.79
CA ASP A 3 -19.71 -3.03 22.02
C ASP A 3 -19.25 -2.54 20.64
N THR A 4 -18.04 -2.91 20.26
CA THR A 4 -17.46 -2.64 18.94
C THR A 4 -17.31 -3.92 18.13
N TYR A 5 -17.60 -3.83 16.85
CA TYR A 5 -17.40 -4.95 15.92
C TYR A 5 -15.91 -5.20 15.68
N GLU A 6 -15.49 -6.47 15.83
CA GLU A 6 -14.19 -6.95 15.41
C GLU A 6 -14.35 -8.04 14.35
N SER A 7 -13.61 -7.93 13.25
CA SER A 7 -13.63 -8.96 12.23
C SER A 7 -12.90 -10.23 12.72
N PRO A 8 -13.58 -11.38 12.80
CA PRO A 8 -12.91 -12.65 13.16
C PRO A 8 -11.86 -13.07 12.11
N LEU A 9 -11.96 -12.60 10.88
CA LEU A 9 -10.92 -12.81 9.87
C LEU A 9 -9.59 -12.19 10.31
N ALA A 10 -9.63 -10.97 10.85
CA ALA A 10 -8.42 -10.30 11.34
C ALA A 10 -7.95 -10.85 12.70
N SER A 11 -8.88 -11.01 13.68
CA SER A 11 -8.51 -11.32 15.06
C SER A 11 -8.18 -12.80 15.30
N ARG A 12 -8.68 -13.75 14.46
CA ARG A 12 -8.56 -15.19 14.68
C ARG A 12 -7.92 -15.99 13.54
N TYR A 13 -8.16 -15.62 12.30
CA TYR A 13 -7.85 -16.48 11.16
C TYR A 13 -6.72 -15.97 10.26
N ALA A 14 -6.54 -14.67 10.13
CA ALA A 14 -5.50 -14.12 9.29
C ALA A 14 -4.09 -14.35 9.88
N SER A 15 -3.14 -14.70 9.02
CA SER A 15 -1.73 -14.73 9.40
C SER A 15 -1.17 -13.30 9.47
N ARG A 16 -0.02 -13.13 10.14
CA ARG A 16 0.65 -11.82 10.22
C ARG A 16 0.96 -11.23 8.85
N GLU A 17 1.34 -12.06 7.89
CA GLU A 17 1.62 -11.62 6.52
C GLU A 17 0.35 -11.08 5.84
N MET A 18 -0.80 -11.75 6.02
CA MET A 18 -2.07 -11.29 5.47
C MET A 18 -2.52 -9.98 6.12
N LEU A 19 -2.37 -9.86 7.44
CA LEU A 19 -2.68 -8.63 8.15
C LEU A 19 -1.80 -7.46 7.69
N TYR A 20 -0.51 -7.71 7.43
CA TYR A 20 0.38 -6.69 6.91
C TYR A 20 0.00 -6.23 5.50
N ILE A 21 -0.35 -7.17 4.59
CA ILE A 21 -0.78 -6.83 3.22
C ILE A 21 -1.93 -5.80 3.22
N PHE A 22 -2.87 -5.92 4.15
CA PHE A 22 -4.02 -5.02 4.27
C PHE A 22 -3.87 -3.96 5.37
N SER A 23 -2.67 -3.73 5.86
CA SER A 23 -2.40 -2.71 6.87
C SER A 23 -2.32 -1.30 6.27
N PRO A 24 -2.54 -0.24 7.08
CA PRO A 24 -2.28 1.14 6.68
C PRO A 24 -0.85 1.37 6.18
N ASP A 25 0.16 0.79 6.84
CA ASP A 25 1.56 0.92 6.42
C ASP A 25 1.76 0.43 4.99
N LYS A 26 1.26 -0.75 4.67
CA LYS A 26 1.37 -1.31 3.32
C LYS A 26 0.58 -0.48 2.31
N LYS A 27 -0.63 -0.02 2.66
CA LYS A 27 -1.46 0.84 1.81
C LYS A 27 -0.72 2.12 1.45
N PHE A 28 -0.28 2.88 2.44
CA PHE A 28 0.27 4.21 2.20
C PHE A 28 1.69 4.20 1.66
N THR A 29 2.51 3.21 1.99
CA THR A 29 3.81 3.03 1.31
C THR A 29 3.61 2.63 -0.16
N THR A 30 2.56 1.91 -0.51
CA THR A 30 2.20 1.60 -1.90
C THR A 30 1.76 2.87 -2.64
N TRP A 31 0.98 3.75 -2.02
CA TRP A 31 0.64 5.07 -2.59
C TRP A 31 1.89 5.86 -2.93
N ARG A 32 2.86 5.95 -2.01
CA ARG A 32 4.11 6.67 -2.24
C ARG A 32 4.93 6.09 -3.39
N ARG A 33 4.99 4.77 -3.51
CA ARG A 33 5.63 4.10 -4.65
C ARG A 33 4.94 4.40 -5.97
N LEU A 34 3.62 4.48 -5.99
CA LEU A 34 2.85 4.87 -7.18
C LEU A 34 3.13 6.33 -7.57
N TRP A 35 3.19 7.26 -6.61
CA TRP A 35 3.57 8.65 -6.90
C TRP A 35 5.00 8.78 -7.44
N ILE A 36 5.94 8.00 -6.92
CA ILE A 36 7.30 7.95 -7.46
C ILE A 36 7.32 7.40 -8.88
N ALA A 37 6.56 6.34 -9.14
CA ALA A 37 6.43 5.76 -10.48
C ALA A 37 5.83 6.76 -11.47
N LEU A 38 4.81 7.52 -11.05
CA LEU A 38 4.21 8.59 -11.84
C LEU A 38 5.25 9.67 -12.18
N ALA A 39 5.94 10.21 -11.18
CA ALA A 39 6.95 11.24 -11.38
C ALA A 39 8.10 10.79 -12.31
N ARG A 40 8.50 9.53 -12.23
CA ARG A 40 9.48 8.94 -13.15
C ARG A 40 8.97 8.89 -14.60
N ALA A 41 7.75 8.40 -14.79
CA ALA A 41 7.14 8.33 -16.11
C ALA A 41 6.94 9.72 -16.72
N GLU A 42 6.50 10.68 -15.94
CA GLU A 42 6.33 12.08 -16.38
C GLU A 42 7.67 12.72 -16.76
N LYS A 43 8.73 12.45 -16.00
CA LYS A 43 10.09 12.88 -16.35
C LYS A 43 10.55 12.27 -17.67
N GLU A 44 10.33 10.98 -17.91
CA GLU A 44 10.65 10.30 -19.17
C GLU A 44 9.88 10.90 -20.36
N LEU A 45 8.67 11.37 -20.12
CA LEU A 45 7.84 12.09 -21.11
C LEU A 45 8.26 13.54 -21.34
N GLY A 46 9.29 14.02 -20.64
CA GLY A 46 9.86 15.35 -20.83
C GLY A 46 9.28 16.46 -19.95
N LEU A 47 8.50 16.13 -18.93
CA LEU A 47 8.09 17.12 -17.94
C LEU A 47 9.29 17.61 -17.12
N PRO A 48 9.29 18.86 -16.63
CA PRO A 48 10.43 19.46 -15.92
C PRO A 48 10.58 18.91 -14.50
N ILE A 49 10.70 17.59 -14.37
CA ILE A 49 10.90 16.88 -13.11
C ILE A 49 12.38 16.53 -12.98
N THR A 50 12.99 16.93 -11.86
CA THR A 50 14.42 16.69 -11.62
C THR A 50 14.65 15.33 -10.93
N GLN A 51 15.85 14.78 -11.11
CA GLN A 51 16.25 13.57 -10.39
C GLN A 51 16.27 13.78 -8.87
N GLY A 52 16.70 14.98 -8.43
CA GLY A 52 16.72 15.32 -7.01
C GLY A 52 15.36 15.25 -6.33
N GLN A 53 14.28 15.67 -7.01
CA GLN A 53 12.91 15.53 -6.51
C GLN A 53 12.50 14.06 -6.37
N ILE A 54 12.81 13.23 -7.34
CA ILE A 54 12.53 11.78 -7.28
C ILE A 54 13.33 11.12 -6.15
N ASP A 55 14.60 11.47 -5.99
CA ASP A 55 15.46 10.94 -4.93
C ASP A 55 14.99 11.37 -3.53
N GLU A 56 14.44 12.56 -3.41
CA GLU A 56 13.81 13.05 -2.17
C GLU A 56 12.58 12.19 -1.80
N LEU A 57 11.70 11.94 -2.77
CA LEU A 57 10.55 11.03 -2.58
C LEU A 57 11.00 9.62 -2.19
N GLU A 58 12.01 9.07 -2.88
CA GLU A 58 12.51 7.72 -2.59
C GLU A 58 13.04 7.56 -1.16
N ARG A 59 13.71 8.57 -0.61
CA ARG A 59 14.24 8.53 0.77
C ARG A 59 13.14 8.45 1.81
N GLU A 60 12.02 9.15 1.59
CA GLU A 60 10.95 9.31 2.57
C GLU A 60 9.76 8.36 2.34
N LYS A 61 9.81 7.50 1.32
CA LYS A 61 8.65 6.67 0.90
C LYS A 61 8.12 5.73 1.98
N ASP A 62 8.99 5.25 2.87
CA ASP A 62 8.61 4.27 3.90
C ASP A 62 8.34 4.93 5.28
N HIS A 63 8.54 6.26 5.41
CA HIS A 63 8.35 7.01 6.65
C HIS A 63 7.02 7.78 6.66
N ILE A 64 5.91 7.10 6.99
CA ILE A 64 4.59 7.74 6.98
C ILE A 64 4.40 8.60 8.24
N ASN A 65 4.16 9.90 8.05
CA ASN A 65 3.75 10.79 9.13
C ASN A 65 2.22 10.73 9.31
N TYR A 66 1.76 9.77 10.11
CA TYR A 66 0.34 9.54 10.37
C TYR A 66 -0.34 10.70 11.09
N ASP A 67 0.36 11.34 12.02
CA ASP A 67 -0.21 12.45 12.80
C ASP A 67 -0.57 13.63 11.89
N LEU A 68 0.36 14.01 11.00
CA LEU A 68 0.12 15.08 10.04
C LEU A 68 -0.93 14.67 9.00
N ALA A 69 -0.91 13.42 8.53
CA ALA A 69 -1.92 12.93 7.60
C ALA A 69 -3.32 12.99 8.22
N GLN A 70 -3.47 12.57 9.48
CA GLN A 70 -4.73 12.63 10.22
C GLN A 70 -5.22 14.07 10.48
N GLU A 71 -4.29 14.98 10.80
CA GLU A 71 -4.60 16.41 10.94
C GLU A 71 -5.15 16.97 9.63
N LYS A 72 -4.46 16.73 8.52
CA LYS A 72 -4.87 17.20 7.19
C LYS A 72 -6.16 16.55 6.70
N GLU A 73 -6.41 15.28 7.02
CA GLU A 73 -7.67 14.63 6.67
C GLU A 73 -8.87 15.24 7.41
N ARG A 74 -8.72 15.58 8.68
CA ARG A 74 -9.77 16.32 9.44
C ARG A 74 -10.08 17.67 8.84
N GLU A 75 -9.05 18.37 8.32
CA GLU A 75 -9.15 19.69 7.69
C GLU A 75 -9.77 19.60 6.28
N LEU A 76 -9.23 18.72 5.43
CA LEU A 76 -9.54 18.67 4.01
C LEU A 76 -10.69 17.72 3.67
N ARG A 77 -11.05 16.80 4.57
CA ARG A 77 -12.05 15.75 4.35
C ARG A 77 -11.76 14.88 3.11
N HIS A 78 -10.46 14.63 2.87
CA HIS A 78 -9.99 13.91 1.69
C HIS A 78 -8.66 13.20 2.01
N ASP A 79 -8.67 11.88 2.09
CA ASP A 79 -7.54 11.05 2.51
C ASP A 79 -6.32 11.18 1.58
N VAL A 80 -6.52 11.11 0.25
CA VAL A 80 -5.42 11.22 -0.71
C VAL A 80 -4.74 12.59 -0.62
N MET A 81 -5.52 13.67 -0.54
CA MET A 81 -4.97 15.03 -0.38
C MET A 81 -4.23 15.18 0.95
N ALA A 82 -4.74 14.60 2.03
CA ALA A 82 -4.07 14.61 3.33
C ALA A 82 -2.70 13.93 3.26
N HIS A 83 -2.60 12.78 2.60
CA HIS A 83 -1.34 12.08 2.41
C HIS A 83 -0.39 12.79 1.43
N ILE A 84 -0.90 13.50 0.43
CA ILE A 84 -0.09 14.39 -0.44
C ILE A 84 0.55 15.49 0.40
N HIS A 85 -0.22 16.18 1.24
CA HIS A 85 0.30 17.22 2.12
C HIS A 85 1.32 16.67 3.13
N ALA A 86 1.03 15.52 3.74
CA ALA A 86 1.96 14.90 4.70
C ALA A 86 3.27 14.47 4.02
N TYR A 87 3.21 13.93 2.82
CA TYR A 87 4.40 13.54 2.07
C TYR A 87 5.16 14.74 1.53
N GLY A 88 4.45 15.75 1.00
CA GLY A 88 5.06 16.98 0.53
C GLY A 88 5.75 17.79 1.63
N ALA A 89 5.25 17.75 2.87
CA ALA A 89 5.93 18.36 4.02
C ALA A 89 7.27 17.68 4.34
N GLN A 90 7.41 16.39 4.06
CA GLN A 90 8.67 15.66 4.19
C GLN A 90 9.57 15.86 2.95
N CYS A 91 8.98 16.18 1.80
CA CYS A 91 9.66 16.31 0.51
C CYS A 91 9.34 17.68 -0.14
N PRO A 92 9.82 18.79 0.43
CA PRO A 92 9.41 20.13 0.00
C PRO A 92 9.81 20.46 -1.45
N SER A 93 10.91 19.94 -1.95
CA SER A 93 11.31 20.16 -3.35
C SER A 93 10.43 19.37 -4.34
N ALA A 94 9.91 18.23 -3.93
CA ALA A 94 9.06 17.39 -4.73
C ALA A 94 7.55 17.69 -4.57
N MET A 95 7.15 18.50 -3.59
CA MET A 95 5.74 18.84 -3.37
C MET A 95 5.01 19.30 -4.65
N PRO A 96 5.58 20.16 -5.51
CA PRO A 96 4.89 20.65 -6.71
C PRO A 96 4.60 19.57 -7.77
N ILE A 97 5.32 18.45 -7.72
CA ILE A 97 5.17 17.35 -8.70
C ILE A 97 4.41 16.15 -8.13
N LEU A 98 4.07 16.17 -6.85
CA LEU A 98 3.30 15.10 -6.23
C LEU A 98 1.89 15.03 -6.84
N HIS A 99 1.52 13.82 -7.30
CA HIS A 99 0.18 13.56 -7.85
C HIS A 99 -0.16 14.41 -9.08
N LEU A 100 0.82 14.90 -9.80
CA LEU A 100 0.64 15.78 -10.95
C LEU A 100 -0.19 15.05 -12.02
N GLY A 101 -1.23 15.69 -12.54
CA GLY A 101 -2.10 15.15 -13.59
C GLY A 101 -2.93 13.92 -13.21
N ALA A 102 -2.80 13.39 -11.99
CA ALA A 102 -3.51 12.20 -11.55
C ALA A 102 -4.81 12.52 -10.80
N THR A 103 -5.72 11.56 -10.74
CA THR A 103 -6.89 11.56 -9.86
C THR A 103 -6.63 10.71 -8.61
N SER A 104 -7.43 10.89 -7.55
CA SER A 104 -7.31 10.08 -6.32
C SER A 104 -7.41 8.57 -6.58
N CYS A 105 -8.20 8.13 -7.56
CA CYS A 105 -8.29 6.73 -7.97
C CYS A 105 -6.96 6.17 -8.50
N TYR A 106 -6.04 7.01 -8.97
CA TYR A 106 -4.73 6.52 -9.41
C TYR A 106 -4.02 5.74 -8.30
N VAL A 107 -3.94 6.29 -7.11
CA VAL A 107 -3.30 5.58 -5.98
C VAL A 107 -4.26 4.63 -5.29
N GLY A 108 -5.54 4.98 -5.14
CA GLY A 108 -6.55 4.16 -4.48
C GLY A 108 -6.73 2.83 -5.18
N ASP A 109 -7.24 2.86 -6.39
CA ASP A 109 -7.65 1.64 -7.12
C ASP A 109 -6.46 0.77 -7.51
N ASN A 110 -5.34 1.39 -7.93
CA ASN A 110 -4.13 0.61 -8.23
C ASN A 110 -3.56 -0.08 -6.99
N THR A 111 -3.58 0.58 -5.83
CA THR A 111 -3.16 -0.04 -4.58
C THR A 111 -4.06 -1.21 -4.21
N ASP A 112 -5.37 -1.06 -4.30
CA ASP A 112 -6.30 -2.15 -3.98
C ASP A 112 -6.04 -3.39 -4.85
N ILE A 113 -5.82 -3.21 -6.14
CA ILE A 113 -5.47 -4.32 -7.05
C ILE A 113 -4.12 -4.95 -6.70
N ILE A 114 -3.10 -4.14 -6.34
CA ILE A 114 -1.79 -4.65 -5.92
C ILE A 114 -1.94 -5.50 -4.66
N LEU A 115 -2.64 -4.99 -3.64
CA LEU A 115 -2.83 -5.69 -2.37
C LEU A 115 -3.67 -6.96 -2.53
N MET A 116 -4.73 -6.92 -3.34
CA MET A 116 -5.52 -8.12 -3.69
C MET A 116 -4.67 -9.18 -4.37
N LYS A 117 -3.83 -8.79 -5.32
CA LYS A 117 -2.90 -9.71 -6.00
C LYS A 117 -1.91 -10.34 -5.02
N GLU A 118 -1.33 -9.56 -4.12
CA GLU A 118 -0.41 -10.08 -3.09
C GLU A 118 -1.14 -11.03 -2.14
N GLY A 119 -2.35 -10.68 -1.67
CA GLY A 119 -3.18 -11.52 -0.82
C GLY A 119 -3.56 -12.86 -1.48
N LEU A 120 -3.99 -12.82 -2.74
CA LEU A 120 -4.31 -14.04 -3.50
C LEU A 120 -3.07 -14.90 -3.74
N THR A 121 -1.91 -14.30 -3.98
CA THR A 121 -0.64 -15.02 -4.11
C THR A 121 -0.30 -15.77 -2.83
N LEU A 122 -0.42 -15.09 -1.68
CA LEU A 122 -0.19 -15.71 -0.37
C LEU A 122 -1.16 -16.89 -0.11
N LEU A 123 -2.44 -16.71 -0.44
CA LEU A 123 -3.45 -17.79 -0.30
C LEU A 123 -3.14 -18.97 -1.20
N ARG A 124 -2.81 -18.74 -2.46
CA ARG A 124 -2.41 -19.79 -3.40
C ARG A 124 -1.23 -20.60 -2.85
N ASP A 125 -0.20 -19.93 -2.37
CA ASP A 125 1.01 -20.62 -1.88
C ASP A 125 0.72 -21.44 -0.62
N LYS A 126 -0.15 -20.95 0.28
CA LYS A 126 -0.63 -21.73 1.43
C LYS A 126 -1.47 -22.94 0.99
N LEU A 127 -2.37 -22.78 0.03
CA LEU A 127 -3.20 -23.86 -0.49
C LEU A 127 -2.35 -24.96 -1.14
N VAL A 128 -1.34 -24.60 -1.93
CA VAL A 128 -0.40 -25.57 -2.53
C VAL A 128 0.29 -26.42 -1.45
N ARG A 129 0.70 -25.81 -0.32
CA ARG A 129 1.28 -26.55 0.81
C ARG A 129 0.30 -27.52 1.45
N VAL A 130 -0.97 -27.13 1.61
CA VAL A 130 -2.04 -28.00 2.14
C VAL A 130 -2.27 -29.17 1.19
N LEU A 131 -2.41 -28.93 -0.11
CA LEU A 131 -2.59 -29.99 -1.11
C LEU A 131 -1.41 -30.98 -1.14
N ALA A 132 -0.18 -30.46 -1.03
CA ALA A 132 1.00 -31.32 -0.96
C ALA A 132 1.02 -32.19 0.32
N ALA A 133 0.60 -31.64 1.47
CA ALA A 133 0.50 -32.39 2.73
C ALA A 133 -0.58 -33.48 2.65
N LEU A 134 -1.77 -33.14 2.17
CA LEU A 134 -2.87 -34.12 1.95
C LEU A 134 -2.48 -35.18 0.95
N GLY A 135 -1.80 -34.83 -0.13
CA GLY A 135 -1.33 -35.83 -1.13
C GLY A 135 -0.29 -36.78 -0.57
N ARG A 136 0.59 -36.34 0.33
CA ARG A 136 1.52 -37.22 1.05
C ARG A 136 0.75 -38.18 1.98
N PHE A 137 -0.14 -37.64 2.79
CA PHE A 137 -0.99 -38.42 3.69
C PHE A 137 -1.79 -39.47 2.95
N ALA A 138 -2.51 -39.07 1.90
CA ALA A 138 -3.31 -40.00 1.10
C ALA A 138 -2.46 -41.15 0.49
N ARG A 139 -1.25 -40.85 0.01
CA ARG A 139 -0.34 -41.88 -0.51
C ARG A 139 0.14 -42.87 0.57
N GLN A 140 0.41 -42.36 1.77
CA GLN A 140 0.86 -43.17 2.89
C GLN A 140 -0.23 -44.12 3.40
N TYR A 141 -1.49 -43.71 3.39
CA TYR A 141 -2.60 -44.47 3.99
C TYR A 141 -3.64 -44.98 2.96
N LYS A 142 -3.25 -45.13 1.71
CA LYS A 142 -4.14 -45.59 0.62
C LYS A 142 -4.37 -47.10 0.57
N ALA A 143 -3.83 -47.88 1.48
CA ALA A 143 -3.96 -49.37 1.49
C ALA A 143 -5.35 -49.81 1.91
#